data_dcf709f6687e1e383d8fc8a1f3e1482a
#
_entry.id   dcf709f6687e1e383d8fc8a1f3e1482a
#
_cell.length_a   1.000
_cell.length_b   1.000
_cell.length_c   1.000
_cell.angle_alpha   90.00
_cell.angle_beta   90.00
_cell.angle_gamma   90.00
#
_symmetry.space_group_name_H-M   'P 1'
#
loop_
_entity.id
_entity.type
_entity.pdbx_description
1 polymer ?
#
loop_
_entity_poly.entity_id
_entity_poly.type
_entity_poly.pdbx_seq_one_letter_code
_entity_poly.pdbx_strand_id
1 'polypeptide(L)'
;MSTKISVITVCFNAASELPVTIESVLAQDYTDYEYIIQDGNSTDSTDQVVEGYRKFFDSKNIKLTYNKMPDDGIYDAMNKAVACADGDYINFMNAGDSFYSAETLSSVIESLDAARSNSEQLPDIIYGDCAVYEYGVFYRFNKSLNDIEEAMPFSHQSTFARRDLLIAHPFKTCYRYSADYDFLLTMHDLGRSFHDSNCLVCITNADGVSSVNYHDTLVESALILKDHGKYHHSDKELKKDKAVLKIKQFVMDYFPDFIKKTIRLLQIKSRGQKLNIEIPPWYVSHLTKK
;
A
#
# COMPACT_ATOMS: atom_id res chain seq x y z
N MET A 1 12.22 -24.54 -2.30
CA MET A 1 11.40 -23.96 -3.37
C MET A 1 11.48 -22.47 -3.19
N SER A 2 11.63 -21.70 -4.26
CA SER A 2 11.55 -20.23 -4.22
C SER A 2 10.13 -19.80 -3.84
N THR A 3 9.99 -18.64 -3.21
CA THR A 3 8.69 -18.07 -2.81
C THR A 3 8.21 -17.16 -3.91
N LYS A 4 7.13 -17.52 -4.60
CA LYS A 4 6.55 -16.71 -5.68
C LYS A 4 5.74 -15.55 -5.15
N ILE A 5 5.94 -14.35 -5.71
CA ILE A 5 5.18 -13.14 -5.37
C ILE A 5 4.23 -12.77 -6.52
N SER A 6 2.97 -12.48 -6.21
CA SER A 6 2.10 -11.77 -7.13
C SER A 6 2.05 -10.30 -6.74
N VAL A 7 2.58 -9.43 -7.58
CA VAL A 7 2.40 -7.98 -7.44
C VAL A 7 1.12 -7.59 -8.15
N ILE A 8 0.23 -6.89 -7.45
CA ILE A 8 -1.09 -6.49 -7.97
C ILE A 8 -1.18 -4.97 -7.98
N THR A 9 -1.54 -4.41 -9.12
CA THR A 9 -1.94 -3.01 -9.25
C THR A 9 -3.42 -2.94 -9.61
N VAL A 10 -4.21 -2.22 -8.80
CA VAL A 10 -5.57 -1.85 -9.17
C VAL A 10 -5.59 -0.42 -9.70
N CYS A 11 -6.35 -0.15 -10.75
CA CYS A 11 -6.37 1.15 -11.39
C CYS A 11 -7.73 1.48 -12.04
N PHE A 12 -8.02 2.77 -12.13
CA PHE A 12 -9.14 3.31 -12.90
C PHE A 12 -8.77 4.70 -13.40
N ASN A 13 -8.77 4.89 -14.75
CA ASN A 13 -8.34 6.12 -15.42
C ASN A 13 -6.98 6.63 -14.93
N ALA A 14 -5.98 5.75 -14.94
CA ALA A 14 -4.67 5.97 -14.31
C ALA A 14 -3.51 6.05 -15.31
N ALA A 15 -3.76 6.50 -16.54
CA ALA A 15 -2.73 6.54 -17.60
C ALA A 15 -1.50 7.38 -17.22
N SER A 16 -1.66 8.41 -16.38
CA SER A 16 -0.56 9.27 -15.91
C SER A 16 0.19 8.71 -14.71
N GLU A 17 -0.48 7.97 -13.84
CA GLU A 17 0.09 7.43 -12.60
C GLU A 17 0.72 6.05 -12.78
N LEU A 18 0.16 5.23 -13.67
CA LEU A 18 0.55 3.84 -13.86
C LEU A 18 2.02 3.62 -14.29
N PRO A 19 2.64 4.48 -15.11
CA PRO A 19 4.04 4.28 -15.54
C PRO A 19 5.03 4.17 -14.39
N VAL A 20 4.94 4.99 -13.34
CA VAL A 20 5.89 4.94 -12.21
C VAL A 20 5.79 3.60 -11.48
N THR A 21 4.58 3.07 -11.33
CA THR A 21 4.34 1.77 -10.71
C THR A 21 4.91 0.64 -11.56
N ILE A 22 4.58 0.60 -12.85
CA ILE A 22 5.06 -0.42 -13.80
C ILE A 22 6.60 -0.42 -13.86
N GLU A 23 7.22 0.76 -13.98
CA GLU A 23 8.68 0.90 -14.04
C GLU A 23 9.35 0.37 -12.77
N SER A 24 8.76 0.61 -11.60
CA SER A 24 9.29 0.10 -10.33
C SER A 24 9.16 -1.43 -10.20
N VAL A 25 8.09 -2.01 -10.71
CA VAL A 25 7.89 -3.47 -10.76
C VAL A 25 8.86 -4.11 -11.75
N LEU A 26 9.01 -3.52 -12.94
CA LEU A 26 9.96 -3.99 -13.95
C LEU A 26 11.41 -3.89 -13.50
N ALA A 27 11.73 -2.93 -12.64
CA ALA A 27 13.10 -2.73 -12.14
C ALA A 27 13.53 -3.83 -11.16
N GLN A 28 12.60 -4.62 -10.60
CA GLN A 28 12.94 -5.62 -9.60
C GLN A 28 13.95 -6.65 -10.12
N ASP A 29 14.92 -6.99 -9.29
CA ASP A 29 15.98 -7.99 -9.55
C ASP A 29 15.53 -9.42 -9.21
N TYR A 30 14.54 -9.57 -8.32
CA TYR A 30 13.90 -10.85 -8.05
C TYR A 30 13.10 -11.30 -9.26
N THR A 31 13.17 -12.58 -9.65
CA THR A 31 12.59 -13.06 -10.91
C THR A 31 11.38 -13.99 -10.73
N ASP A 32 11.16 -14.54 -9.53
CA ASP A 32 10.02 -15.43 -9.26
C ASP A 32 8.80 -14.62 -8.81
N TYR A 33 8.33 -13.75 -9.70
CA TYR A 33 7.10 -13.00 -9.49
C TYR A 33 6.27 -12.92 -10.77
N GLU A 34 5.01 -12.60 -10.61
CA GLU A 34 4.11 -12.19 -11.68
C GLU A 34 3.55 -10.80 -11.39
N TYR A 35 3.11 -10.13 -12.44
CA TYR A 35 2.48 -8.82 -12.32
C TYR A 35 1.05 -8.85 -12.86
N ILE A 36 0.10 -8.42 -12.04
CA ILE A 36 -1.33 -8.39 -12.38
C ILE A 36 -1.80 -6.94 -12.29
N ILE A 37 -2.37 -6.43 -13.37
CA ILE A 37 -3.03 -5.12 -13.42
C ILE A 37 -4.52 -5.38 -13.55
N GLN A 38 -5.30 -4.97 -12.55
CA GLN A 38 -6.76 -5.02 -12.55
C GLN A 38 -7.29 -3.60 -12.80
N ASP A 39 -7.88 -3.40 -13.95
CA ASP A 39 -8.44 -2.13 -14.42
C ASP A 39 -9.96 -2.12 -14.28
N GLY A 40 -10.49 -1.16 -13.55
CA GLY A 40 -11.92 -0.93 -13.30
C GLY A 40 -12.72 -0.47 -14.53
N ASN A 41 -12.30 -0.87 -15.74
CA ASN A 41 -12.88 -0.48 -17.03
C ASN A 41 -12.58 0.98 -17.39
N SER A 42 -11.31 1.38 -17.31
CA SER A 42 -10.83 2.73 -17.70
C SER A 42 -11.27 3.14 -19.09
N THR A 43 -11.52 4.43 -19.25
CA THR A 43 -11.94 5.06 -20.51
C THR A 43 -10.88 6.00 -21.09
N ASP A 44 -9.80 6.23 -20.37
CA ASP A 44 -8.61 6.97 -20.81
C ASP A 44 -7.62 6.04 -21.56
N SER A 45 -6.36 6.47 -21.70
CA SER A 45 -5.31 5.69 -22.37
C SER A 45 -4.59 4.68 -21.47
N THR A 46 -5.17 4.26 -20.34
CA THR A 46 -4.59 3.29 -19.41
C THR A 46 -4.20 1.98 -20.10
N ASP A 47 -5.05 1.44 -20.97
CA ASP A 47 -4.80 0.21 -21.73
C ASP A 47 -3.59 0.34 -22.68
N GLN A 48 -3.45 1.50 -23.35
CA GLN A 48 -2.32 1.78 -24.23
C GLN A 48 -1.00 1.87 -23.44
N VAL A 49 -1.03 2.44 -22.23
CA VAL A 49 0.12 2.46 -21.32
C VAL A 49 0.54 1.03 -20.98
N VAL A 50 -0.38 0.18 -20.53
CA VAL A 50 -0.07 -1.20 -20.16
C VAL A 50 0.52 -1.97 -21.33
N GLU A 51 -0.09 -1.87 -22.52
CA GLU A 51 0.37 -2.58 -23.71
C GLU A 51 1.76 -2.12 -24.14
N GLY A 52 2.10 -0.84 -23.95
CA GLY A 52 3.45 -0.31 -24.21
C GLY A 52 4.55 -0.98 -23.41
N TYR A 53 4.25 -1.49 -22.22
CA TYR A 53 5.20 -2.17 -21.34
C TYR A 53 5.27 -3.69 -21.54
N ARG A 54 4.30 -4.34 -22.20
CA ARG A 54 4.22 -5.80 -22.34
C ARG A 54 5.52 -6.44 -22.79
N LYS A 55 6.12 -5.91 -23.88
CA LYS A 55 7.38 -6.44 -24.42
C LYS A 55 8.55 -6.44 -23.42
N PHE A 56 8.54 -5.54 -22.44
CA PHE A 56 9.60 -5.47 -21.43
C PHE A 56 9.42 -6.57 -20.39
N PHE A 57 8.19 -6.89 -19.99
CA PHE A 57 7.89 -8.06 -19.14
C PHE A 57 8.23 -9.36 -19.86
N ASP A 58 7.84 -9.49 -21.13
CA ASP A 58 8.16 -10.67 -21.95
C ASP A 58 9.68 -10.88 -22.04
N SER A 59 10.48 -9.80 -22.22
CA SER A 59 11.93 -9.89 -22.30
C SER A 59 12.59 -10.37 -21.01
N LYS A 60 11.95 -10.16 -19.86
CA LYS A 60 12.37 -10.66 -18.55
C LYS A 60 11.75 -12.00 -18.17
N ASN A 61 10.90 -12.57 -19.03
CA ASN A 61 10.11 -13.77 -18.74
C ASN A 61 9.21 -13.64 -17.50
N ILE A 62 8.69 -12.42 -17.26
CA ILE A 62 7.74 -12.13 -16.20
C ILE A 62 6.32 -12.12 -16.78
N LYS A 63 5.44 -12.91 -16.19
CA LYS A 63 4.03 -12.97 -16.60
C LYS A 63 3.34 -11.66 -16.25
N LEU A 64 2.88 -10.90 -17.27
CA LEU A 64 1.99 -9.74 -17.12
C LEU A 64 0.55 -10.13 -17.47
N THR A 65 -0.34 -10.05 -16.50
CA THR A 65 -1.79 -10.22 -16.67
C THR A 65 -2.47 -8.85 -16.60
N TYR A 66 -3.24 -8.48 -17.62
CA TYR A 66 -4.06 -7.28 -17.66
C TYR A 66 -5.53 -7.65 -17.78
N ASN A 67 -6.29 -7.38 -16.75
CA ASN A 67 -7.74 -7.61 -16.67
C ASN A 67 -8.46 -6.27 -16.69
N LYS A 68 -9.27 -6.02 -17.72
CA LYS A 68 -10.11 -4.82 -17.82
C LYS A 68 -11.56 -5.22 -17.66
N MET A 69 -12.15 -4.88 -16.52
CA MET A 69 -13.55 -5.18 -16.20
C MET A 69 -14.09 -4.22 -15.14
N PRO A 70 -15.38 -3.88 -15.16
CA PRO A 70 -16.00 -3.05 -14.13
C PRO A 70 -15.82 -3.66 -12.73
N ASP A 71 -15.66 -2.79 -11.74
CA ASP A 71 -15.63 -3.13 -10.33
C ASP A 71 -16.52 -2.18 -9.51
N ASP A 72 -16.80 -2.58 -8.26
CA ASP A 72 -17.56 -1.79 -7.29
C ASP A 72 -16.62 -1.04 -6.30
N GLY A 73 -15.42 -0.69 -6.76
CA GLY A 73 -14.40 0.05 -6.02
C GLY A 73 -13.13 -0.74 -5.76
N ILE A 74 -12.15 -0.07 -5.14
CA ILE A 74 -10.77 -0.53 -5.00
C ILE A 74 -10.65 -1.94 -4.41
N TYR A 75 -11.42 -2.25 -3.37
CA TYR A 75 -11.33 -3.55 -2.69
C TYR A 75 -12.02 -4.68 -3.46
N ASP A 76 -13.05 -4.38 -4.26
CA ASP A 76 -13.62 -5.35 -5.20
C ASP A 76 -12.62 -5.67 -6.32
N ALA A 77 -11.95 -4.64 -6.86
CA ALA A 77 -10.87 -4.83 -7.82
C ALA A 77 -9.72 -5.68 -7.25
N MET A 78 -9.29 -5.41 -6.00
CA MET A 78 -8.27 -6.20 -5.30
C MET A 78 -8.69 -7.66 -5.13
N ASN A 79 -9.92 -7.92 -4.68
CA ASN A 79 -10.45 -9.28 -4.53
C ASN A 79 -10.50 -10.04 -5.87
N LYS A 80 -10.92 -9.37 -6.95
CA LYS A 80 -10.91 -9.95 -8.30
C LYS A 80 -9.50 -10.30 -8.75
N ALA A 81 -8.51 -9.44 -8.47
CA ALA A 81 -7.13 -9.69 -8.84
C ALA A 81 -6.50 -10.84 -8.05
N VAL A 82 -6.79 -10.96 -6.74
CA VAL A 82 -6.33 -12.09 -5.90
C VAL A 82 -6.80 -13.43 -6.45
N ALA A 83 -8.02 -13.49 -6.98
CA ALA A 83 -8.55 -14.73 -7.59
C ALA A 83 -7.76 -15.17 -8.83
N CYS A 84 -7.07 -14.26 -9.51
CA CYS A 84 -6.25 -14.53 -10.70
C CYS A 84 -4.75 -14.74 -10.38
N ALA A 85 -4.33 -14.55 -9.15
CA ALA A 85 -2.94 -14.63 -8.72
C ALA A 85 -2.51 -16.09 -8.48
N ASP A 86 -1.24 -16.39 -8.77
CA ASP A 86 -0.64 -17.72 -8.57
C ASP A 86 0.49 -17.73 -7.52
N GLY A 87 0.88 -16.54 -7.00
CA GLY A 87 1.96 -16.40 -6.02
C GLY A 87 1.60 -16.92 -4.64
N ASP A 88 2.62 -17.23 -3.85
CA ASP A 88 2.47 -17.62 -2.45
C ASP A 88 2.07 -16.41 -1.59
N TYR A 89 2.63 -15.24 -1.93
CA TYR A 89 2.32 -13.95 -1.31
C TYR A 89 1.81 -12.93 -2.32
N ILE A 90 0.92 -12.07 -1.86
CA ILE A 90 0.36 -10.97 -2.62
C ILE A 90 0.89 -9.65 -2.05
N ASN A 91 1.37 -8.78 -2.92
CA ASN A 91 1.63 -7.37 -2.62
C ASN A 91 0.72 -6.50 -3.48
N PHE A 92 0.08 -5.50 -2.88
CA PHE A 92 -0.71 -4.51 -3.58
C PHE A 92 0.10 -3.22 -3.75
N MET A 93 0.55 -2.95 -4.96
CA MET A 93 1.23 -1.72 -5.36
C MET A 93 0.30 -0.92 -6.27
N ASN A 94 -0.49 -0.02 -5.69
CA ASN A 94 -1.51 0.72 -6.44
C ASN A 94 -0.92 1.69 -7.46
N ALA A 95 -1.70 2.08 -8.46
CA ALA A 95 -1.25 3.05 -9.47
C ALA A 95 -0.83 4.37 -8.83
N GLY A 96 0.38 4.86 -9.16
CA GLY A 96 1.01 6.04 -8.57
C GLY A 96 1.96 5.75 -7.41
N ASP A 97 1.87 4.57 -6.78
CA ASP A 97 2.83 4.09 -5.79
C ASP A 97 3.96 3.29 -6.47
N SER A 98 5.08 3.11 -5.78
CA SER A 98 6.21 2.38 -6.37
C SER A 98 6.99 1.59 -5.34
N PHE A 99 7.68 0.54 -5.76
CA PHE A 99 8.74 -0.04 -4.95
C PHE A 99 9.86 0.98 -4.72
N TYR A 100 10.49 0.89 -3.55
CA TYR A 100 11.54 1.83 -3.15
C TYR A 100 12.85 1.62 -3.92
N SER A 101 13.27 0.38 -4.13
CA SER A 101 14.49 0.06 -4.88
C SER A 101 14.30 -1.15 -5.79
N ALA A 102 15.27 -1.39 -6.67
CA ALA A 102 15.29 -2.57 -7.53
C ALA A 102 15.47 -3.87 -6.71
N GLU A 103 16.09 -3.79 -5.56
CA GLU A 103 16.37 -4.90 -4.66
C GLU A 103 15.27 -5.12 -3.62
N THR A 104 14.12 -4.44 -3.74
CA THR A 104 13.07 -4.52 -2.70
C THR A 104 12.54 -5.94 -2.55
N LEU A 105 12.15 -6.59 -3.65
CA LEU A 105 11.59 -7.94 -3.57
C LEU A 105 12.63 -8.96 -3.09
N SER A 106 13.86 -8.91 -3.60
CA SER A 106 14.95 -9.80 -3.14
C SER A 106 15.24 -9.61 -1.65
N SER A 107 15.31 -8.36 -1.16
CA SER A 107 15.54 -8.07 0.26
C SER A 107 14.40 -8.59 1.15
N VAL A 108 13.15 -8.49 0.72
CA VAL A 108 12.00 -9.05 1.45
C VAL A 108 12.08 -10.57 1.50
N ILE A 109 12.45 -11.23 0.39
CA ILE A 109 12.60 -12.68 0.33
C ILE A 109 13.79 -13.15 1.17
N GLU A 110 14.92 -12.45 1.15
CA GLU A 110 16.08 -12.75 2.00
C GLU A 110 15.69 -12.70 3.50
N SER A 111 14.91 -11.69 3.89
CA SER A 111 14.42 -11.60 5.27
C SER A 111 13.48 -12.76 5.63
N LEU A 112 12.65 -13.19 4.69
CA LEU A 112 11.75 -14.33 4.83
C LEU A 112 12.54 -15.65 4.97
N ASP A 113 13.58 -15.86 4.15
CA ASP A 113 14.42 -17.04 4.21
C ASP A 113 15.24 -17.10 5.52
N ALA A 114 15.69 -15.95 6.02
CA ALA A 114 16.31 -15.84 7.33
C ALA A 114 15.32 -16.21 8.47
N ALA A 115 14.08 -15.75 8.40
CA ALA A 115 13.02 -16.13 9.35
C ALA A 115 12.71 -17.63 9.29
N ARG A 116 12.64 -18.20 8.07
CA ARG A 116 12.42 -19.63 7.83
C ARG A 116 13.51 -20.52 8.42
N SER A 117 14.75 -20.05 8.45
CA SER A 117 15.86 -20.78 9.07
C SER A 117 15.69 -20.94 10.58
N ASN A 118 14.87 -20.10 11.21
CA ASN A 118 14.59 -20.09 12.64
C ASN A 118 13.22 -20.69 13.01
N SER A 119 12.35 -20.95 12.02
CA SER A 119 11.00 -21.49 12.21
C SER A 119 10.64 -22.40 11.03
N GLU A 120 9.94 -23.52 11.31
CA GLU A 120 9.45 -24.43 10.27
C GLU A 120 8.31 -23.84 9.45
N GLN A 121 7.67 -22.77 9.93
CA GLN A 121 6.52 -22.16 9.27
C GLN A 121 6.85 -20.79 8.70
N LEU A 122 6.39 -20.55 7.47
CA LEU A 122 6.43 -19.24 6.84
C LEU A 122 5.46 -18.27 7.54
N PRO A 123 5.84 -17.01 7.74
CA PRO A 123 4.93 -16.01 8.31
C PRO A 123 3.70 -15.79 7.42
N ASP A 124 2.58 -15.48 8.04
CA ASP A 124 1.32 -15.24 7.35
C ASP A 124 1.30 -13.88 6.66
N ILE A 125 1.87 -12.87 7.32
CA ILE A 125 1.98 -11.48 6.85
C ILE A 125 3.42 -11.02 6.99
N ILE A 126 3.99 -10.48 5.91
CA ILE A 126 5.28 -9.80 5.92
C ILE A 126 5.01 -8.30 5.75
N TYR A 127 5.70 -7.45 6.48
CA TYR A 127 5.57 -6.01 6.34
C TYR A 127 6.92 -5.30 6.42
N GLY A 128 6.96 -4.09 5.92
CA GLY A 128 8.14 -3.24 5.97
C GLY A 128 7.78 -1.77 6.12
N ASP A 129 8.77 -0.90 6.03
CA ASP A 129 8.58 0.53 6.08
C ASP A 129 8.08 1.08 4.73
N CYS A 130 7.47 2.25 4.80
CA CYS A 130 7.03 3.03 3.66
C CYS A 130 7.68 4.42 3.69
N ALA A 131 8.14 4.91 2.54
CA ALA A 131 8.45 6.32 2.34
C ALA A 131 7.21 7.03 1.82
N VAL A 132 6.88 8.17 2.40
CA VAL A 132 5.75 9.00 1.96
C VAL A 132 6.28 10.26 1.31
N TYR A 133 5.77 10.57 0.12
CA TYR A 133 6.00 11.85 -0.54
C TYR A 133 4.80 12.78 -0.34
N GLU A 134 5.03 13.94 0.26
CA GLU A 134 3.98 14.90 0.56
C GLU A 134 4.52 16.33 0.56
N TYR A 135 3.85 17.24 -0.17
CA TYR A 135 4.26 18.67 -0.29
C TYR A 135 5.74 18.89 -0.65
N GLY A 136 6.31 18.04 -1.51
CA GLY A 136 7.71 18.14 -1.90
C GLY A 136 8.71 17.66 -0.84
N VAL A 137 8.27 16.84 0.11
CA VAL A 137 9.10 16.28 1.18
C VAL A 137 8.93 14.77 1.21
N PHE A 138 10.05 14.06 1.36
CA PHE A 138 10.05 12.63 1.65
C PHE A 138 10.26 12.41 3.14
N TYR A 139 9.50 11.48 3.71
CA TYR A 139 9.73 11.01 5.08
C TYR A 139 9.41 9.53 5.21
N ARG A 140 10.09 8.85 6.14
CA ARG A 140 9.84 7.45 6.43
C ARG A 140 8.68 7.33 7.41
N PHE A 141 7.65 6.63 7.04
CA PHE A 141 6.58 6.24 7.94
C PHE A 141 7.04 5.06 8.78
N ASN A 142 7.18 5.28 10.07
CA ASN A 142 7.57 4.23 11.01
C ASN A 142 6.37 3.32 11.27
N LYS A 143 6.56 2.05 11.05
CA LYS A 143 5.61 0.98 11.33
C LYS A 143 5.65 0.58 12.79
N SER A 144 4.53 0.14 13.33
CA SER A 144 4.45 -0.50 14.64
C SER A 144 3.25 -1.45 14.67
N LEU A 145 3.52 -2.75 14.69
CA LEU A 145 2.46 -3.75 14.86
C LEU A 145 1.73 -3.58 16.20
N ASN A 146 2.40 -2.99 17.22
CA ASN A 146 1.79 -2.73 18.52
C ASN A 146 0.61 -1.78 18.46
N ASP A 147 0.52 -0.95 17.41
CA ASP A 147 -0.55 0.02 17.23
C ASP A 147 -1.76 -0.54 16.47
N ILE A 148 -1.73 -1.84 16.08
CA ILE A 148 -2.77 -2.44 15.22
C ILE A 148 -4.17 -2.36 15.83
N GLU A 149 -4.30 -2.37 17.13
CA GLU A 149 -5.58 -2.26 17.85
C GLU A 149 -6.05 -0.79 18.04
N GLU A 150 -5.28 0.17 17.54
CA GLU A 150 -5.59 1.60 17.62
C GLU A 150 -5.74 2.24 16.24
N ALA A 151 -4.92 1.81 15.28
CA ALA A 151 -4.88 2.38 13.93
C ALA A 151 -4.22 1.41 12.93
N MET A 152 -4.29 1.74 11.64
CA MET A 152 -3.53 1.05 10.59
C MET A 152 -2.03 1.08 10.91
N PRO A 153 -1.37 -0.08 11.14
CA PRO A 153 -0.01 -0.10 11.70
C PRO A 153 1.07 0.20 10.64
N PHE A 154 0.81 -0.10 9.37
CA PHE A 154 1.73 0.08 8.25
C PHE A 154 0.96 0.21 6.93
N SER A 155 1.63 0.69 5.88
CA SER A 155 1.00 0.83 4.55
C SER A 155 0.72 -0.54 3.93
N HIS A 156 -0.44 -0.71 3.28
CA HIS A 156 -0.73 -1.94 2.55
C HIS A 156 0.24 -2.16 1.38
N GLN A 157 0.80 -1.09 0.78
CA GLN A 157 1.83 -1.21 -0.25
C GLN A 157 3.15 -1.80 0.28
N SER A 158 3.40 -1.68 1.59
CA SER A 158 4.57 -2.30 2.23
C SER A 158 4.27 -3.66 2.85
N THR A 159 3.13 -4.26 2.53
CA THR A 159 2.64 -5.52 3.09
C THR A 159 2.61 -6.62 2.03
N PHE A 160 3.02 -7.82 2.43
CA PHE A 160 2.89 -9.05 1.65
C PHE A 160 2.08 -10.04 2.48
N ALA A 161 0.90 -10.38 2.00
CA ALA A 161 0.01 -11.32 2.68
C ALA A 161 -0.02 -12.66 1.94
N ARG A 162 -0.07 -13.76 2.65
CA ARG A 162 -0.27 -15.08 2.04
C ARG A 162 -1.57 -15.08 1.24
N ARG A 163 -1.49 -15.57 0.01
CA ARG A 163 -2.61 -15.63 -0.93
C ARG A 163 -3.81 -16.40 -0.39
N ASP A 164 -3.57 -17.54 0.27
CA ASP A 164 -4.65 -18.37 0.83
C ASP A 164 -5.45 -17.65 1.92
N LEU A 165 -4.82 -16.75 2.68
CA LEU A 165 -5.51 -15.92 3.67
C LEU A 165 -6.40 -14.87 3.02
N LEU A 166 -5.94 -14.22 1.95
CA LEU A 166 -6.74 -13.24 1.19
C LEU A 166 -7.92 -13.92 0.48
N ILE A 167 -7.77 -15.18 0.06
CA ILE A 167 -8.88 -15.98 -0.49
C ILE A 167 -9.89 -16.36 0.61
N ALA A 168 -9.40 -16.80 1.76
CA ALA A 168 -10.26 -17.19 2.88
C ALA A 168 -10.95 -16.00 3.57
N HIS A 169 -10.31 -14.85 3.56
CA HIS A 169 -10.76 -13.60 4.20
C HIS A 169 -10.64 -12.43 3.22
N PRO A 170 -11.48 -12.37 2.16
CA PRO A 170 -11.42 -11.30 1.18
C PRO A 170 -11.72 -9.94 1.83
N PHE A 171 -11.22 -8.87 1.22
CA PHE A 171 -11.55 -7.53 1.66
C PHE A 171 -13.04 -7.29 1.66
N LYS A 172 -13.57 -6.74 2.75
CA LYS A 172 -14.99 -6.39 2.88
C LYS A 172 -15.30 -5.13 2.08
N THR A 173 -16.06 -5.26 1.01
CA THR A 173 -16.40 -4.14 0.11
C THR A 173 -17.38 -3.12 0.71
N CYS A 174 -17.93 -3.39 1.89
CA CYS A 174 -18.69 -2.40 2.65
C CYS A 174 -17.81 -1.28 3.22
N TYR A 175 -16.52 -1.50 3.40
CA TYR A 175 -15.55 -0.47 3.73
C TYR A 175 -14.93 0.10 2.45
N ARG A 176 -15.03 1.42 2.30
CA ARG A 176 -14.55 2.09 1.09
C ARG A 176 -13.08 2.47 1.15
N TYR A 177 -12.56 2.72 2.35
CA TYR A 177 -11.24 3.32 2.56
C TYR A 177 -10.29 2.50 3.42
N SER A 178 -10.79 1.54 4.20
CA SER A 178 -10.02 0.88 5.27
C SER A 178 -10.25 -0.64 5.35
N ALA A 179 -10.69 -1.32 4.27
CA ALA A 179 -10.89 -2.77 4.30
C ALA A 179 -9.56 -3.55 4.44
N ASP A 180 -8.43 -2.96 4.04
CA ASP A 180 -7.08 -3.45 4.29
C ASP A 180 -6.75 -3.47 5.80
N TYR A 181 -7.19 -2.45 6.54
CA TYR A 181 -7.08 -2.43 8.00
C TYR A 181 -7.95 -3.51 8.66
N ASP A 182 -9.21 -3.67 8.22
CA ASP A 182 -10.08 -4.75 8.70
C ASP A 182 -9.46 -6.14 8.47
N PHE A 183 -8.84 -6.36 7.31
CA PHE A 183 -8.14 -7.59 7.02
C PHE A 183 -6.96 -7.83 7.96
N LEU A 184 -6.08 -6.84 8.15
CA LEU A 184 -4.92 -6.98 9.02
C LEU A 184 -5.33 -7.21 10.49
N LEU A 185 -6.36 -6.50 10.96
CA LEU A 185 -6.90 -6.67 12.30
C LEU A 185 -7.56 -8.06 12.47
N THR A 186 -8.25 -8.56 11.43
CA THR A 186 -8.76 -9.94 11.40
C THR A 186 -7.61 -10.95 11.51
N MET A 187 -6.52 -10.77 10.77
CA MET A 187 -5.35 -11.65 10.87
C MET A 187 -4.74 -11.63 12.27
N HIS A 188 -4.64 -10.45 12.88
CA HIS A 188 -4.16 -10.31 14.26
C HIS A 188 -5.09 -11.03 15.26
N ASP A 189 -6.40 -10.86 15.15
CA ASP A 189 -7.38 -11.52 16.03
C ASP A 189 -7.38 -13.04 15.91
N LEU A 190 -7.06 -13.55 14.72
CA LEU A 190 -6.89 -14.98 14.47
C LEU A 190 -5.52 -15.52 14.94
N GLY A 191 -4.68 -14.69 15.55
CA GLY A 191 -3.34 -15.08 16.01
C GLY A 191 -2.38 -15.43 14.88
N ARG A 192 -2.56 -14.86 13.69
CA ARG A 192 -1.68 -15.06 12.54
C ARG A 192 -0.32 -14.42 12.78
N SER A 193 0.70 -15.00 12.17
CA SER A 193 2.07 -14.54 12.35
C SER A 193 2.40 -13.34 11.46
N PHE A 194 3.06 -12.33 12.06
CA PHE A 194 3.54 -11.14 11.37
C PHE A 194 5.07 -11.10 11.43
N HIS A 195 5.70 -10.84 10.29
CA HIS A 195 7.16 -10.74 10.16
C HIS A 195 7.57 -9.35 9.66
N ASP A 196 8.43 -8.71 10.43
CA ASP A 196 9.06 -7.46 10.04
C ASP A 196 10.27 -7.74 9.14
N SER A 197 10.17 -7.38 7.85
CA SER A 197 11.28 -7.52 6.92
C SER A 197 12.44 -6.56 7.20
N ASN A 198 12.23 -5.51 8.01
CA ASN A 198 13.16 -4.39 8.20
C ASN A 198 13.56 -3.66 6.92
N CYS A 199 12.85 -3.89 5.82
CA CYS A 199 13.08 -3.24 4.53
C CYS A 199 12.25 -1.96 4.38
N LEU A 200 12.79 -0.98 3.66
CA LEU A 200 11.99 0.11 3.10
C LEU A 200 11.41 -0.40 1.78
N VAL A 201 10.10 -0.70 1.77
CA VAL A 201 9.47 -1.44 0.66
C VAL A 201 8.97 -0.52 -0.44
N CYS A 202 8.30 0.58 -0.08
CA CYS A 202 7.58 1.37 -1.07
C CYS A 202 7.72 2.88 -0.86
N ILE A 203 7.40 3.61 -1.92
CA ILE A 203 7.12 5.04 -1.88
C ILE A 203 5.65 5.23 -2.23
N THR A 204 4.91 5.96 -1.38
CA THR A 204 3.52 6.31 -1.61
C THR A 204 3.33 7.82 -1.68
N ASN A 205 2.36 8.26 -2.46
CA ASN A 205 1.92 9.64 -2.49
C ASN A 205 0.86 9.88 -1.41
N ALA A 206 0.93 11.03 -0.74
CA ALA A 206 -0.12 11.47 0.17
C ALA A 206 -1.43 11.88 -0.55
N ASP A 207 -1.44 11.89 -1.88
CA ASP A 207 -2.63 12.17 -2.70
C ASP A 207 -3.53 10.93 -2.93
N GLY A 208 -3.21 9.80 -2.31
CA GLY A 208 -4.00 8.56 -2.39
C GLY A 208 -5.41 8.74 -1.83
N VAL A 209 -6.35 7.87 -2.28
CA VAL A 209 -7.78 7.94 -1.95
C VAL A 209 -8.05 8.05 -0.45
N SER A 210 -7.35 7.28 0.38
CA SER A 210 -7.49 7.30 1.84
C SER A 210 -6.97 8.60 2.47
N SER A 211 -5.93 9.19 1.88
CA SER A 211 -5.32 10.43 2.38
C SER A 211 -6.18 11.64 2.05
N VAL A 212 -6.76 11.68 0.85
CA VAL A 212 -7.68 12.75 0.42
C VAL A 212 -8.98 12.68 1.22
N ASN A 213 -9.49 11.47 1.51
CA ASN A 213 -10.71 11.26 2.30
C ASN A 213 -10.39 10.92 3.77
N TYR A 214 -9.40 11.59 4.35
CA TYR A 214 -8.88 11.28 5.68
C TYR A 214 -9.93 11.21 6.79
N HIS A 215 -10.95 12.10 6.75
CA HIS A 215 -12.06 12.08 7.71
C HIS A 215 -12.85 10.76 7.63
N ASP A 216 -13.22 10.35 6.43
CA ASP A 216 -14.06 9.16 6.21
C ASP A 216 -13.24 7.88 6.51
N THR A 217 -11.95 7.87 6.16
CA THR A 217 -11.01 6.80 6.53
C THR A 217 -10.97 6.60 8.04
N LEU A 218 -10.90 7.68 8.84
CA LEU A 218 -10.89 7.57 10.31
C LEU A 218 -12.25 7.13 10.87
N VAL A 219 -13.34 7.53 10.24
CA VAL A 219 -14.68 7.05 10.64
C VAL A 219 -14.81 5.56 10.39
N GLU A 220 -14.37 5.08 9.22
CA GLU A 220 -14.35 3.64 8.92
C GLU A 220 -13.43 2.86 9.87
N SER A 221 -12.22 3.37 10.14
CA SER A 221 -11.31 2.74 11.09
C SER A 221 -11.92 2.61 12.48
N ALA A 222 -12.65 3.63 12.95
CA ALA A 222 -13.38 3.57 14.22
C ALA A 222 -14.51 2.55 14.22
N LEU A 223 -15.22 2.38 13.08
CA LEU A 223 -16.25 1.35 12.91
C LEU A 223 -15.61 -0.06 12.93
N ILE A 224 -14.52 -0.25 12.22
CA ILE A 224 -13.74 -1.50 12.22
C ILE A 224 -13.32 -1.88 13.63
N LEU A 225 -12.71 -0.95 14.37
CA LEU A 225 -12.33 -1.19 15.77
C LEU A 225 -13.52 -1.56 16.65
N LYS A 226 -14.69 -0.95 16.41
CA LYS A 226 -15.91 -1.28 17.13
C LYS A 226 -16.40 -2.69 16.78
N ASP A 227 -16.39 -3.07 15.51
CA ASP A 227 -16.81 -4.39 15.04
C ASP A 227 -15.91 -5.51 15.59
N HIS A 228 -14.62 -5.21 15.80
CA HIS A 228 -13.64 -6.10 16.45
C HIS A 228 -13.64 -6.01 18.00
N GLY A 229 -14.52 -5.19 18.61
CA GLY A 229 -14.59 -5.05 20.07
C GLY A 229 -13.38 -4.33 20.70
N LYS A 230 -12.61 -3.60 19.91
CA LYS A 230 -11.36 -2.89 20.30
C LYS A 230 -11.53 -1.37 20.41
N TYR A 231 -12.73 -0.86 20.22
CA TYR A 231 -12.99 0.57 20.31
C TYR A 231 -13.14 1.02 21.77
N HIS A 232 -12.13 1.70 22.29
CA HIS A 232 -12.05 2.12 23.69
C HIS A 232 -12.35 3.60 23.95
N HIS A 233 -12.64 4.37 22.89
CA HIS A 233 -12.90 5.81 23.04
C HIS A 233 -14.33 6.09 23.49
N SER A 234 -14.46 7.03 24.44
CA SER A 234 -15.78 7.55 24.83
C SER A 234 -16.36 8.43 23.72
N ASP A 235 -17.70 8.59 23.68
CA ASP A 235 -18.39 9.50 22.75
C ASP A 235 -17.87 10.94 22.80
N LYS A 236 -17.33 11.36 23.95
CA LYS A 236 -16.74 12.69 24.16
C LYS A 236 -15.38 12.81 23.46
N GLU A 237 -14.56 11.78 23.52
CA GLU A 237 -13.27 11.71 22.82
C GLU A 237 -13.49 11.66 21.31
N LEU A 238 -14.45 10.86 20.84
CA LEU A 238 -14.84 10.82 19.44
C LEU A 238 -15.27 12.20 18.90
N LYS A 239 -16.04 12.96 19.68
CA LYS A 239 -16.43 14.33 19.30
C LYS A 239 -15.23 15.27 19.24
N LYS A 240 -14.27 15.14 20.16
CA LYS A 240 -13.03 15.92 20.16
C LYS A 240 -12.16 15.57 18.94
N ASP A 241 -12.00 14.30 18.64
CA ASP A 241 -11.24 13.84 17.49
C ASP A 241 -11.86 14.30 16.17
N LYS A 242 -13.19 14.19 16.02
CA LYS A 242 -13.92 14.76 14.88
C LYS A 242 -13.73 16.29 14.75
N ALA A 243 -13.65 17.03 15.82
CA ALA A 243 -13.40 18.48 15.78
C ALA A 243 -11.96 18.78 15.34
N VAL A 244 -10.98 18.05 15.86
CA VAL A 244 -9.57 18.17 15.44
C VAL A 244 -9.40 17.83 13.96
N LEU A 245 -10.12 16.80 13.49
CA LEU A 245 -10.09 16.39 12.09
C LEU A 245 -10.68 17.44 11.16
N LYS A 246 -11.80 18.08 11.54
CA LYS A 246 -12.38 19.19 10.78
C LYS A 246 -11.40 20.38 10.67
N ILE A 247 -10.66 20.67 11.73
CA ILE A 247 -9.63 21.73 11.71
C ILE A 247 -8.49 21.33 10.76
N LYS A 248 -8.03 20.07 10.82
CA LYS A 248 -7.00 19.56 9.90
C LYS A 248 -7.48 19.64 8.44
N GLN A 249 -8.70 19.18 8.17
CA GLN A 249 -9.28 19.24 6.83
C GLN A 249 -9.36 20.70 6.34
N PHE A 250 -9.83 21.61 7.17
CA PHE A 250 -9.85 23.04 6.85
C PHE A 250 -8.46 23.61 6.51
N VAL A 251 -7.41 23.20 7.25
CA VAL A 251 -6.04 23.58 6.93
C VAL A 251 -5.62 23.00 5.57
N MET A 252 -5.98 21.74 5.30
CA MET A 252 -5.66 21.08 4.03
C MET A 252 -6.35 21.72 2.84
N ASP A 253 -7.59 22.20 3.01
CA ASP A 253 -8.39 22.75 1.91
C ASP A 253 -8.03 24.22 1.60
N TYR A 254 -7.70 25.01 2.61
CA TYR A 254 -7.63 26.47 2.47
C TYR A 254 -6.23 27.08 2.62
N PHE A 255 -5.25 26.33 3.14
CA PHE A 255 -3.90 26.89 3.33
C PHE A 255 -3.00 26.63 2.11
N PRO A 256 -2.12 27.58 1.75
CA PRO A 256 -1.12 27.38 0.69
C PRO A 256 -0.13 26.26 1.01
N ASP A 257 0.38 25.60 -0.02
CA ASP A 257 1.24 24.41 0.12
C ASP A 257 2.53 24.68 0.93
N PHE A 258 3.08 25.90 0.87
CA PHE A 258 4.27 26.23 1.67
C PHE A 258 3.98 26.18 3.19
N ILE A 259 2.74 26.52 3.62
CA ILE A 259 2.32 26.44 5.03
C ILE A 259 2.13 24.97 5.41
N LYS A 260 1.44 24.19 4.56
CA LYS A 260 1.24 22.75 4.74
C LYS A 260 2.60 22.03 4.85
N LYS A 261 3.53 22.34 3.96
CA LYS A 261 4.92 21.83 4.00
C LYS A 261 5.61 22.15 5.33
N THR A 262 5.50 23.39 5.80
CA THR A 262 6.12 23.81 7.06
C THR A 262 5.54 23.04 8.24
N ILE A 263 4.21 22.92 8.32
CA ILE A 263 3.53 22.13 9.35
C ILE A 263 3.99 20.67 9.30
N ARG A 264 4.08 20.08 8.10
CA ARG A 264 4.52 18.70 7.93
C ARG A 264 5.97 18.51 8.39
N LEU A 265 6.88 19.40 8.03
CA LEU A 265 8.28 19.36 8.47
C LEU A 265 8.42 19.41 10.00
N LEU A 266 7.61 20.24 10.67
CA LEU A 266 7.59 20.29 12.14
C LEU A 266 7.09 18.97 12.75
N GLN A 267 6.04 18.38 12.16
CA GLN A 267 5.51 17.08 12.60
C GLN A 267 6.53 15.96 12.43
N ILE A 268 7.20 15.88 11.27
CA ILE A 268 8.24 14.90 10.98
C ILE A 268 9.37 15.00 12.00
N LYS A 269 9.84 16.23 12.26
CA LYS A 269 10.89 16.49 13.26
C LYS A 269 10.46 16.08 14.66
N SER A 270 9.22 16.40 15.07
CA SER A 270 8.70 16.06 16.40
C SER A 270 8.55 14.55 16.62
N ARG A 271 8.30 13.79 15.54
CA ARG A 271 8.16 12.32 15.57
C ARG A 271 9.47 11.56 15.35
N GLY A 272 10.59 12.25 15.15
CA GLY A 272 11.89 11.63 14.86
C GLY A 272 11.96 10.89 13.54
N GLN A 273 11.06 11.18 12.59
CA GLN A 273 11.04 10.53 11.27
C GLN A 273 12.23 11.03 10.43
N LYS A 274 12.88 10.09 9.71
CA LYS A 274 14.02 10.44 8.86
C LYS A 274 13.56 11.15 7.58
N LEU A 275 14.25 12.24 7.22
CA LEU A 275 13.98 13.03 6.02
C LEU A 275 14.82 12.60 4.80
N ASN A 276 16.02 12.04 5.05
CA ASN A 276 16.95 11.69 3.97
C ASN A 276 16.61 10.30 3.42
N ILE A 277 15.92 10.31 2.29
CA ILE A 277 15.57 9.13 1.50
C ILE A 277 16.19 9.31 0.13
N GLU A 278 16.94 8.32 -0.34
CA GLU A 278 17.41 8.29 -1.71
C GLU A 278 16.24 8.00 -2.64
N ILE A 279 16.05 8.87 -3.64
CA ILE A 279 14.91 8.78 -4.54
C ILE A 279 15.30 7.93 -5.75
N PRO A 280 14.59 6.82 -6.03
CA PRO A 280 14.93 5.97 -7.17
C PRO A 280 14.65 6.66 -8.51
N PRO A 281 15.37 6.28 -9.59
CA PRO A 281 15.31 6.95 -10.89
C PRO A 281 13.90 7.00 -11.49
N TRP A 282 13.11 5.93 -11.38
CA TRP A 282 11.72 5.89 -11.89
C TRP A 282 10.82 6.88 -11.18
N TYR A 283 11.05 7.14 -9.88
CA TYR A 283 10.26 8.10 -9.13
C TYR A 283 10.64 9.55 -9.46
N VAL A 284 11.94 9.80 -9.71
CA VAL A 284 12.42 11.12 -10.16
C VAL A 284 11.73 11.52 -11.47
N SER A 285 11.65 10.59 -12.43
CA SER A 285 11.00 10.84 -13.73
C SER A 285 9.51 11.16 -13.57
N HIS A 286 8.83 10.57 -12.58
CA HIS A 286 7.44 10.86 -12.26
C HIS A 286 7.25 12.27 -11.67
N LEU A 287 8.14 12.69 -10.75
CA LEU A 287 8.08 14.02 -10.14
C LEU A 287 8.29 15.16 -11.14
N THR A 288 9.06 14.93 -12.20
CA THR A 288 9.37 15.95 -13.21
C THR A 288 8.27 16.10 -14.26
N LYS A 289 7.32 15.17 -14.34
CA LYS A 289 6.17 15.19 -15.28
C LYS A 289 4.90 15.80 -14.67
N LYS A 290 4.86 16.03 -13.37
CA LYS A 290 3.79 16.75 -12.64
C LYS A 290 4.17 18.24 -12.49
#